data_8425bb461921dfdcd5e94b9b5700e1ca
#
_entry.id   8425bb461921dfdcd5e94b9b5700e1ca
#
_cell.length_a   1.000
_cell.length_b   1.000
_cell.length_c   1.000
_cell.angle_alpha   90.00
_cell.angle_beta   90.00
_cell.angle_gamma   90.00
#
_symmetry.space_group_name_H-M   'P 1'
#
loop_
_entity.id
_entity.type
_entity.pdbx_description
1 polymer ?
#
loop_
_entity_poly.entity_id
_entity_poly.type
_entity_poly.pdbx_seq_one_letter_code
_entity_poly.pdbx_strand_id
1 'polypeptide(L)'
;MRILFLLCLVFTVIPSSARDVDVVVGWNKPPYVISQEHSGFEVDLIRAILADMGHSLSPIYVPFGRTSRLLKNNTVDIGLTLNSAHSVDEAILTDPYIIYQNVAVTRADRKLEINSIEDLRGKSVIAFQTAQSLLGEAFGEIVSAQPTYIEMARQDRQVDMLMLGSVDVAILDRNIFNFFKSESRAYADDDIVFHELFPISSYSAAIPDPELRATFNAT
;
A
#
# COMPACT_ATOMS: atom_id res chain seq x y z
N MET A 1 -22.40 37.98 -57.80
CA MET A 1 -22.93 37.80 -56.46
C MET A 1 -22.32 36.52 -55.89
N ARG A 2 -21.24 36.60 -55.08
CA ARG A 2 -20.51 35.46 -54.50
C ARG A 2 -21.08 35.23 -53.10
N ILE A 3 -21.78 34.14 -52.88
CA ILE A 3 -22.27 33.71 -51.59
C ILE A 3 -21.11 32.98 -50.87
N LEU A 4 -20.61 33.59 -49.80
CA LEU A 4 -19.57 33.02 -48.92
C LEU A 4 -20.30 32.10 -47.90
N PHE A 5 -20.11 30.77 -48.04
CA PHE A 5 -20.62 29.80 -47.06
C PHE A 5 -19.64 29.75 -45.86
N LEU A 6 -20.05 30.32 -44.76
CA LEU A 6 -19.33 30.27 -43.50
C LEU A 6 -19.63 28.91 -42.82
N LEU A 7 -18.70 27.97 -42.88
CA LEU A 7 -18.81 26.67 -42.23
C LEU A 7 -18.46 26.86 -40.73
N CYS A 8 -19.49 26.99 -39.88
CA CYS A 8 -19.30 26.96 -38.43
C CYS A 8 -18.97 25.53 -37.98
N LEU A 9 -17.68 25.29 -37.63
CA LEU A 9 -17.24 24.08 -36.93
C LEU A 9 -17.76 24.13 -35.50
N VAL A 10 -18.86 23.43 -35.22
CA VAL A 10 -19.35 23.24 -33.84
C VAL A 10 -18.47 22.20 -33.18
N PHE A 11 -17.54 22.59 -32.34
CA PHE A 11 -16.84 21.71 -31.41
C PHE A 11 -17.86 21.23 -30.36
N THR A 12 -18.38 20.02 -30.52
CA THR A 12 -19.11 19.37 -29.44
C THR A 12 -18.12 18.97 -28.35
N VAL A 13 -18.03 19.76 -27.29
CA VAL A 13 -17.38 19.35 -26.04
C VAL A 13 -18.26 18.24 -25.47
N ILE A 14 -17.79 17.00 -25.57
CA ILE A 14 -18.43 15.87 -24.87
C ILE A 14 -18.14 16.11 -23.38
N PRO A 15 -19.16 16.33 -22.52
CA PRO A 15 -18.91 16.48 -21.11
C PRO A 15 -18.34 15.16 -20.59
N SER A 16 -17.13 15.17 -20.04
CA SER A 16 -16.64 14.08 -19.21
C SER A 16 -17.63 13.96 -18.05
N SER A 17 -18.33 12.82 -17.96
CA SER A 17 -19.29 12.59 -16.88
C SER A 17 -18.51 12.42 -15.59
N ALA A 18 -18.55 13.42 -14.73
CA ALA A 18 -18.07 13.32 -13.37
C ALA A 18 -18.79 12.13 -12.68
N ARG A 19 -18.04 11.18 -12.13
CA ARG A 19 -18.60 10.05 -11.39
C ARG A 19 -17.80 9.78 -10.13
N ASP A 20 -18.43 9.13 -9.17
CA ASP A 20 -17.73 8.53 -8.07
C ASP A 20 -16.98 7.28 -8.56
N VAL A 21 -15.70 7.20 -8.25
CA VAL A 21 -14.82 6.07 -8.57
C VAL A 21 -14.59 5.26 -7.31
N ASP A 22 -15.03 4.00 -7.34
CA ASP A 22 -14.88 3.07 -6.21
C ASP A 22 -13.44 2.56 -6.12
N VAL A 23 -12.73 2.99 -5.09
CA VAL A 23 -11.31 2.71 -4.88
C VAL A 23 -11.10 1.84 -3.66
N VAL A 24 -10.59 0.62 -3.86
CA VAL A 24 -10.19 -0.24 -2.74
C VAL A 24 -8.85 0.21 -2.17
N VAL A 25 -8.87 0.49 -0.89
CA VAL A 25 -7.73 0.96 -0.12
C VAL A 25 -7.42 -0.05 0.99
N GLY A 26 -6.15 -0.37 1.19
CA GLY A 26 -5.72 -1.18 2.33
C GLY A 26 -6.09 -0.50 3.65
N TRP A 27 -6.55 -1.29 4.63
CA TRP A 27 -6.99 -0.75 5.91
C TRP A 27 -5.84 -0.07 6.65
N ASN A 28 -6.18 0.95 7.40
CA ASN A 28 -5.41 1.79 8.32
C ASN A 28 -3.88 1.51 8.38
N LYS A 29 -3.12 2.23 7.56
CA LYS A 29 -1.64 2.17 7.49
C LYS A 29 -1.06 3.60 7.44
N PRO A 30 -1.24 4.38 8.52
CA PRO A 30 -0.74 5.75 8.57
C PRO A 30 0.81 5.75 8.45
N PRO A 31 1.40 6.81 7.88
CA PRO A 31 0.78 8.06 7.42
C PRO A 31 0.14 7.97 6.04
N TYR A 32 0.17 6.82 5.38
CA TYR A 32 -0.32 6.65 4.01
C TYR A 32 -1.86 6.59 3.94
N VAL A 33 -2.47 5.86 4.85
CA VAL A 33 -3.94 5.69 4.92
C VAL A 33 -4.41 5.82 6.37
N ILE A 34 -5.25 6.82 6.62
CA ILE A 34 -5.95 7.06 7.90
C ILE A 34 -7.45 6.86 7.63
N SER A 35 -7.89 5.61 7.76
CA SER A 35 -9.21 5.19 7.28
C SER A 35 -10.38 5.89 7.97
N GLN A 36 -10.25 6.26 9.25
CA GLN A 36 -11.29 6.98 10.01
C GLN A 36 -11.50 8.42 9.51
N GLU A 37 -10.46 9.03 8.95
CA GLU A 37 -10.48 10.41 8.47
C GLU A 37 -10.65 10.48 6.94
N HIS A 38 -10.67 9.34 6.27
CA HIS A 38 -10.60 9.24 4.80
C HIS A 38 -9.45 10.05 4.22
N SER A 39 -8.28 10.04 4.86
CA SER A 39 -7.11 10.87 4.59
C SER A 39 -5.82 10.06 4.61
N GLY A 40 -4.69 10.73 4.48
CA GLY A 40 -3.35 10.18 4.46
C GLY A 40 -2.72 10.30 3.08
N PHE A 41 -1.39 10.28 3.05
CA PHE A 41 -0.60 10.61 1.86
C PHE A 41 -1.08 9.88 0.59
N GLU A 42 -1.33 8.58 0.68
CA GLU A 42 -1.78 7.78 -0.47
C GLU A 42 -3.21 8.14 -0.89
N VAL A 43 -4.12 8.28 0.08
CA VAL A 43 -5.54 8.61 -0.18
C VAL A 43 -5.66 10.02 -0.78
N ASP A 44 -4.89 10.98 -0.27
CA ASP A 44 -4.94 12.37 -0.71
C ASP A 44 -4.34 12.53 -2.12
N LEU A 45 -3.26 11.78 -2.42
CA LEU A 45 -2.69 11.71 -3.76
C LEU A 45 -3.70 11.19 -4.79
N ILE A 46 -4.34 10.05 -4.50
CA ILE A 46 -5.34 9.46 -5.42
C ILE A 46 -6.55 10.36 -5.56
N ARG A 47 -6.98 11.03 -4.48
CA ARG A 47 -8.07 12.01 -4.53
C ARG A 47 -7.72 13.17 -5.47
N ALA A 48 -6.49 13.68 -5.42
CA ALA A 48 -6.04 14.75 -6.29
C ALA A 48 -6.00 14.31 -7.76
N ILE A 49 -5.43 13.14 -8.05
CA ILE A 49 -5.41 12.56 -9.40
C ILE A 49 -6.83 12.41 -9.96
N LEU A 50 -7.75 11.81 -9.20
CA LEU A 50 -9.13 11.63 -9.65
C LEU A 50 -9.87 12.97 -9.85
N ALA A 51 -9.59 13.96 -9.00
CA ALA A 51 -10.16 15.31 -9.14
C ALA A 51 -9.68 15.98 -10.43
N ASP A 52 -8.41 15.87 -10.79
CA ASP A 52 -7.86 16.40 -12.04
C ASP A 52 -8.45 15.70 -13.27
N MET A 53 -8.84 14.42 -13.13
CA MET A 53 -9.58 13.66 -14.14
C MET A 53 -11.08 14.01 -14.17
N GLY A 54 -11.58 14.85 -13.28
CA GLY A 54 -13.00 15.22 -13.17
C GLY A 54 -13.88 14.20 -12.44
N HIS A 55 -13.28 13.36 -11.60
CA HIS A 55 -13.96 12.31 -10.82
C HIS A 55 -13.85 12.55 -9.31
N SER A 56 -14.70 11.88 -8.52
CA SER A 56 -14.62 11.88 -7.06
C SER A 56 -14.13 10.53 -6.55
N LEU A 57 -13.36 10.53 -5.47
CA LEU A 57 -12.92 9.32 -4.78
C LEU A 57 -14.01 8.77 -3.85
N SER A 58 -14.43 7.52 -4.07
CA SER A 58 -15.26 6.72 -3.17
C SER A 58 -14.40 5.61 -2.54
N PRO A 59 -13.82 5.81 -1.33
CA PRO A 59 -12.87 4.86 -0.76
C PRO A 59 -13.54 3.68 -0.07
N ILE A 60 -13.10 2.46 -0.36
CA ILE A 60 -13.56 1.20 0.23
C ILE A 60 -12.39 0.56 0.99
N TYR A 61 -12.42 0.65 2.32
CA TYR A 61 -11.34 0.14 3.16
C TYR A 61 -11.51 -1.35 3.45
N VAL A 62 -10.47 -2.14 3.14
CA VAL A 62 -10.47 -3.59 3.35
C VAL A 62 -9.13 -4.07 3.92
N PRO A 63 -9.10 -5.22 4.61
CA PRO A 63 -7.86 -5.92 4.86
C PRO A 63 -7.14 -6.19 3.53
N PHE A 64 -5.84 -5.89 3.47
CA PHE A 64 -5.07 -5.81 2.23
C PHE A 64 -5.20 -7.06 1.32
N GLY A 65 -5.18 -8.25 1.88
CA GLY A 65 -5.35 -9.50 1.13
C GLY A 65 -6.70 -9.68 0.40
N ARG A 66 -7.66 -8.75 0.53
CA ARG A 66 -8.95 -8.78 -0.17
C ARG A 66 -8.97 -7.98 -1.47
N THR A 67 -8.04 -7.07 -1.68
CA THR A 67 -8.03 -6.14 -2.82
C THR A 67 -8.09 -6.86 -4.17
N SER A 68 -7.19 -7.83 -4.40
CA SER A 68 -7.14 -8.58 -5.66
C SER A 68 -8.44 -9.33 -5.97
N ARG A 69 -9.15 -9.82 -4.94
CA ARG A 69 -10.43 -10.52 -5.12
C ARG A 69 -11.55 -9.56 -5.56
N LEU A 70 -11.61 -8.37 -4.97
CA LEU A 70 -12.62 -7.37 -5.33
C LEU A 70 -12.44 -6.88 -6.76
N LEU A 71 -11.20 -6.66 -7.18
CA LEU A 71 -10.87 -6.33 -8.58
C LEU A 71 -11.29 -7.44 -9.55
N LYS A 72 -10.96 -8.70 -9.26
CA LYS A 72 -11.33 -9.85 -10.11
C LYS A 72 -12.84 -10.03 -10.29
N ASN A 73 -13.62 -9.60 -9.31
CA ASN A 73 -15.09 -9.68 -9.38
C ASN A 73 -15.73 -8.45 -10.04
N ASN A 74 -14.95 -7.49 -10.53
CA ASN A 74 -15.42 -6.22 -11.11
C ASN A 74 -16.40 -5.47 -10.19
N THR A 75 -16.17 -5.53 -8.88
CA THR A 75 -17.00 -4.85 -7.88
C THR A 75 -16.48 -3.48 -7.51
N VAL A 76 -15.32 -3.10 -8.05
CA VAL A 76 -14.62 -1.84 -7.80
C VAL A 76 -13.87 -1.39 -9.04
N ASP A 77 -13.61 -0.10 -9.16
CA ASP A 77 -12.91 0.49 -10.30
C ASP A 77 -11.39 0.42 -10.17
N ILE A 78 -10.87 0.68 -8.97
CA ILE A 78 -9.43 0.81 -8.70
C ILE A 78 -9.05 0.02 -7.44
N GLY A 79 -7.92 -0.67 -7.49
CA GLY A 79 -7.27 -1.23 -6.30
C GLY A 79 -5.91 -0.60 -6.08
N LEU A 80 -5.62 -0.15 -4.87
CA LEU A 80 -4.36 0.53 -4.54
C LEU A 80 -3.29 -0.40 -3.96
N THR A 81 -2.04 0.08 -3.99
CA THR A 81 -0.86 -0.54 -3.38
C THR A 81 -0.59 -1.94 -3.92
N LEU A 82 -0.66 -2.13 -5.23
CA LEU A 82 -0.46 -3.41 -5.91
C LEU A 82 0.79 -3.40 -6.80
N ASN A 83 1.32 -4.58 -7.05
CA ASN A 83 2.36 -4.84 -8.05
C ASN A 83 2.23 -6.29 -8.55
N SER A 84 3.14 -6.76 -9.41
CA SER A 84 3.12 -8.11 -9.99
C SER A 84 3.12 -9.24 -8.95
N ALA A 85 3.70 -9.03 -7.77
CA ALA A 85 3.71 -10.03 -6.69
C ALA A 85 2.33 -10.30 -6.06
N HIS A 86 1.32 -9.46 -6.33
CA HIS A 86 -0.04 -9.58 -5.75
C HIS A 86 -0.99 -10.46 -6.54
N SER A 87 -0.51 -11.25 -7.50
CA SER A 87 -1.34 -12.12 -8.36
C SER A 87 -2.47 -11.35 -9.09
N VAL A 88 -2.17 -10.14 -9.51
CA VAL A 88 -3.00 -9.32 -10.42
C VAL A 88 -2.41 -9.37 -11.82
N ASP A 89 -3.24 -9.16 -12.84
CA ASP A 89 -2.78 -9.04 -14.22
C ASP A 89 -1.96 -7.76 -14.36
N GLU A 90 -0.71 -7.88 -14.84
CA GLU A 90 0.15 -6.73 -15.05
C GLU A 90 -0.42 -5.74 -16.08
N ALA A 91 -1.24 -6.23 -17.02
CA ALA A 91 -1.89 -5.39 -18.02
C ALA A 91 -2.88 -4.36 -17.44
N ILE A 92 -3.33 -4.55 -16.20
CA ILE A 92 -4.20 -3.58 -15.52
C ILE A 92 -3.47 -2.68 -14.53
N LEU A 93 -2.14 -2.85 -14.34
CA LEU A 93 -1.37 -1.98 -13.47
C LEU A 93 -1.05 -0.63 -14.15
N THR A 94 -1.09 0.43 -13.35
CA THR A 94 -0.60 1.76 -13.73
C THR A 94 0.92 1.84 -13.63
N ASP A 95 1.49 2.97 -14.01
CA ASP A 95 2.84 3.32 -13.58
C ASP A 95 2.89 3.38 -12.04
N PRO A 96 4.06 3.08 -11.43
CA PRO A 96 4.21 3.16 -9.98
C PRO A 96 3.98 4.59 -9.47
N TYR A 97 3.12 4.74 -8.46
CA TYR A 97 2.79 6.05 -7.88
C TYR A 97 3.28 6.21 -6.43
N ILE A 98 3.65 5.10 -5.77
CA ILE A 98 4.10 5.13 -4.37
C ILE A 98 5.19 4.08 -4.11
N ILE A 99 6.08 4.38 -3.18
CA ILE A 99 7.12 3.47 -2.73
C ILE A 99 7.04 3.23 -1.22
N TYR A 100 7.34 2.00 -0.81
CA TYR A 100 7.45 1.59 0.58
C TYR A 100 8.84 1.01 0.84
N GLN A 101 9.37 1.25 2.05
CA GLN A 101 10.59 0.63 2.53
C GLN A 101 10.27 -0.30 3.69
N ASN A 102 10.03 -1.56 3.38
CA ASN A 102 9.90 -2.57 4.42
C ASN A 102 11.25 -2.82 5.09
N VAL A 103 11.25 -2.90 6.41
CA VAL A 103 12.42 -3.13 7.25
C VAL A 103 12.11 -4.16 8.32
N ALA A 104 13.13 -4.85 8.82
CA ALA A 104 13.02 -5.56 10.08
C ALA A 104 13.36 -4.58 11.22
N VAL A 105 12.55 -4.57 12.26
CA VAL A 105 12.71 -3.69 13.41
C VAL A 105 12.90 -4.52 14.65
N THR A 106 13.89 -4.14 15.47
CA THR A 106 14.16 -4.75 16.78
C THR A 106 14.26 -3.68 17.85
N ARG A 107 14.02 -4.04 19.09
CA ARG A 107 14.34 -3.16 20.24
C ARG A 107 15.85 -3.12 20.44
N ALA A 108 16.41 -1.93 20.70
CA ALA A 108 17.85 -1.77 20.86
C ALA A 108 18.38 -2.48 22.12
N ASP A 109 17.57 -2.56 23.19
CA ASP A 109 17.93 -3.23 24.45
C ASP A 109 18.14 -4.76 24.29
N ARG A 110 17.55 -5.36 23.23
CA ARG A 110 17.68 -6.81 22.92
C ARG A 110 19.03 -7.14 22.26
N LYS A 111 19.75 -6.14 21.74
CA LYS A 111 21.09 -6.28 21.11
C LYS A 111 21.15 -7.38 20.06
N LEU A 112 20.08 -7.53 19.27
CA LEU A 112 20.01 -8.53 18.21
C LEU A 112 20.84 -8.06 17.01
N GLU A 113 21.72 -8.91 16.52
CA GLU A 113 22.45 -8.70 15.27
C GLU A 113 21.67 -9.34 14.13
N ILE A 114 21.15 -8.52 13.22
CA ILE A 114 20.39 -8.95 12.04
C ILE A 114 20.95 -8.21 10.83
N ASN A 115 21.75 -8.91 10.03
CA ASN A 115 22.42 -8.38 8.86
C ASN A 115 21.90 -9.01 7.55
N SER A 116 21.17 -10.12 7.68
CA SER A 116 20.62 -10.88 6.57
C SER A 116 19.25 -11.49 6.93
N ILE A 117 18.53 -11.98 5.93
CA ILE A 117 17.24 -12.68 6.12
C ILE A 117 17.45 -13.97 6.94
N GLU A 118 18.59 -14.65 6.79
CA GLU A 118 18.97 -15.86 7.52
C GLU A 118 19.04 -15.62 9.04
N ASP A 119 19.40 -14.43 9.47
CA ASP A 119 19.49 -14.08 10.89
C ASP A 119 18.12 -14.01 11.59
N LEU A 120 17.04 -14.06 10.83
CA LEU A 120 15.67 -14.18 11.35
C LEU A 120 15.37 -15.59 11.88
N ARG A 121 16.18 -16.62 11.55
CA ARG A 121 15.97 -18.00 12.01
C ARG A 121 15.98 -18.09 13.54
N GLY A 122 14.97 -18.78 14.07
CA GLY A 122 14.84 -19.02 15.51
C GLY A 122 14.35 -17.81 16.31
N LYS A 123 14.05 -16.69 15.68
CA LYS A 123 13.45 -15.52 16.32
C LYS A 123 11.93 -15.54 16.19
N SER A 124 11.25 -14.94 17.14
CA SER A 124 9.82 -14.66 17.01
C SER A 124 9.63 -13.44 16.11
N VAL A 125 8.94 -13.65 14.96
CA VAL A 125 8.78 -12.62 13.92
C VAL A 125 7.30 -12.34 13.69
N ILE A 126 6.93 -11.06 13.73
CA ILE A 126 5.61 -10.60 13.28
C ILE A 126 5.77 -9.75 12.02
N ALA A 127 4.89 -9.95 11.03
CA ALA A 127 4.95 -9.21 9.78
C ALA A 127 3.55 -8.72 9.35
N PHE A 128 3.52 -7.81 8.38
CA PHE A 128 2.27 -7.38 7.75
C PHE A 128 1.62 -8.54 6.99
N GLN A 129 0.31 -8.44 6.78
CA GLN A 129 -0.47 -9.47 6.08
C GLN A 129 0.07 -9.73 4.67
N THR A 130 0.29 -10.99 4.32
CA THR A 130 0.86 -11.48 3.06
C THR A 130 2.37 -11.24 2.88
N ALA A 131 3.10 -10.82 3.92
CA ALA A 131 4.54 -10.55 3.85
C ALA A 131 5.33 -11.77 3.35
N GLN A 132 4.96 -12.99 3.78
CA GLN A 132 5.63 -14.23 3.36
C GLN A 132 5.66 -14.39 1.83
N SER A 133 4.61 -13.98 1.14
CA SER A 133 4.53 -14.09 -0.32
C SER A 133 5.08 -12.86 -1.05
N LEU A 134 5.19 -11.71 -0.40
CA LEU A 134 5.55 -10.45 -1.02
C LEU A 134 7.01 -10.04 -0.85
N LEU A 135 7.68 -10.51 0.21
CA LEU A 135 9.05 -10.10 0.54
C LEU A 135 10.14 -10.98 -0.09
N GLY A 136 9.76 -11.83 -1.03
CA GLY A 136 10.67 -12.68 -1.80
C GLY A 136 10.80 -14.11 -1.26
N GLU A 137 11.30 -14.99 -2.12
CA GLU A 137 11.36 -16.43 -1.88
C GLU A 137 12.20 -16.78 -0.65
N ALA A 138 13.39 -16.17 -0.52
CA ALA A 138 14.29 -16.45 0.61
C ALA A 138 13.64 -16.13 1.97
N PHE A 139 12.89 -15.03 2.07
CA PHE A 139 12.14 -14.70 3.27
C PHE A 139 11.01 -15.72 3.52
N GLY A 140 10.23 -16.02 2.47
CA GLY A 140 9.14 -16.98 2.52
C GLY A 140 9.58 -18.37 2.99
N GLU A 141 10.72 -18.87 2.50
CA GLU A 141 11.30 -20.16 2.92
C GLU A 141 11.69 -20.18 4.40
N ILE A 142 12.34 -19.10 4.86
CA ILE A 142 12.78 -19.00 6.25
C ILE A 142 11.59 -18.97 7.20
N VAL A 143 10.60 -18.12 6.94
CA VAL A 143 9.48 -17.93 7.87
C VAL A 143 8.47 -19.07 7.84
N SER A 144 8.32 -19.77 6.70
CA SER A 144 7.42 -20.92 6.59
C SER A 144 7.79 -22.08 7.54
N ALA A 145 9.06 -22.19 7.88
CA ALA A 145 9.57 -23.21 8.78
C ALA A 145 9.55 -22.79 10.26
N GLN A 146 9.13 -21.57 10.58
CA GLN A 146 9.16 -21.01 11.93
C GLN A 146 7.77 -20.99 12.58
N PRO A 147 7.51 -21.78 13.64
CA PRO A 147 6.24 -21.77 14.35
C PRO A 147 5.95 -20.45 15.09
N THR A 148 6.98 -19.61 15.25
CA THR A 148 6.91 -18.28 15.89
C THR A 148 6.73 -17.13 14.88
N TYR A 149 6.46 -17.43 13.61
CA TYR A 149 6.12 -16.43 12.60
C TYR A 149 4.61 -16.19 12.56
N ILE A 150 4.21 -14.94 12.58
CA ILE A 150 2.81 -14.52 12.47
C ILE A 150 2.66 -13.35 11.50
N GLU A 151 1.60 -13.37 10.71
CA GLU A 151 1.15 -12.22 9.90
C GLU A 151 -0.11 -11.59 10.49
N MET A 152 -0.16 -10.27 10.48
CA MET A 152 -1.27 -9.53 11.05
C MET A 152 -1.65 -8.32 10.19
N ALA A 153 -2.95 -8.12 9.94
CA ALA A 153 -3.45 -6.97 9.20
C ALA A 153 -3.35 -5.65 10.01
N ARG A 154 -3.44 -5.74 11.35
CA ARG A 154 -3.37 -4.61 12.28
C ARG A 154 -1.90 -4.25 12.57
N GLN A 155 -1.33 -3.29 11.81
CA GLN A 155 0.08 -2.91 11.96
C GLN A 155 0.37 -2.15 13.27
N ASP A 156 -0.60 -1.43 13.83
CA ASP A 156 -0.52 -0.89 15.18
C ASP A 156 -0.21 -1.98 16.22
N ARG A 157 -0.87 -3.14 16.10
CA ARG A 157 -0.61 -4.27 16.98
C ARG A 157 0.73 -4.94 16.77
N GLN A 158 1.26 -4.90 15.54
CA GLN A 158 2.61 -5.38 15.28
C GLN A 158 3.64 -4.54 16.07
N VAL A 159 3.48 -3.21 16.04
CA VAL A 159 4.32 -2.29 16.80
C VAL A 159 4.18 -2.52 18.30
N ASP A 160 2.94 -2.62 18.81
CA ASP A 160 2.69 -2.94 20.23
C ASP A 160 3.42 -4.24 20.65
N MET A 161 3.29 -5.32 19.87
CA MET A 161 3.89 -6.61 20.22
C MET A 161 5.41 -6.56 20.27
N LEU A 162 6.06 -5.81 19.36
CA LEU A 162 7.50 -5.61 19.40
C LEU A 162 7.90 -4.79 20.64
N MET A 163 7.25 -3.64 20.82
CA MET A 163 7.65 -2.69 21.87
C MET A 163 7.40 -3.24 23.29
N LEU A 164 6.38 -4.06 23.45
CA LEU A 164 6.10 -4.79 24.70
C LEU A 164 6.98 -6.05 24.88
N GLY A 165 7.82 -6.38 23.90
CA GLY A 165 8.74 -7.51 23.98
C GLY A 165 8.09 -8.89 23.76
N SER A 166 6.88 -8.94 23.22
CA SER A 166 6.17 -10.18 22.90
C SER A 166 6.75 -10.91 21.68
N VAL A 167 7.46 -10.18 20.80
CA VAL A 167 8.19 -10.71 19.65
C VAL A 167 9.58 -10.09 19.59
N ASP A 168 10.51 -10.76 18.90
CA ASP A 168 11.88 -10.29 18.74
C ASP A 168 12.01 -9.29 17.59
N VAL A 169 11.25 -9.50 16.50
CA VAL A 169 11.36 -8.75 15.25
C VAL A 169 9.95 -8.41 14.72
N ALA A 170 9.76 -7.16 14.30
CA ALA A 170 8.61 -6.75 13.51
C ALA A 170 9.07 -6.40 12.09
N ILE A 171 8.30 -6.83 11.07
CA ILE A 171 8.57 -6.53 9.66
C ILE A 171 7.40 -5.76 9.08
N LEU A 172 7.64 -4.49 8.75
CA LEU A 172 6.67 -3.57 8.17
C LEU A 172 7.37 -2.36 7.55
N ASP A 173 6.61 -1.48 6.94
CA ASP A 173 7.16 -0.23 6.40
C ASP A 173 7.69 0.68 7.50
N ARG A 174 8.83 1.31 7.26
CA ARG A 174 9.53 2.20 8.21
C ARG A 174 8.66 3.36 8.69
N ASN A 175 7.95 4.00 7.78
CA ASN A 175 7.13 5.18 8.13
C ASN A 175 5.90 4.77 8.92
N ILE A 176 5.29 3.63 8.61
CA ILE A 176 4.17 3.07 9.38
C ILE A 176 4.63 2.73 10.80
N PHE A 177 5.80 2.09 10.93
CA PHE A 177 6.36 1.79 12.25
C PHE A 177 6.58 3.07 13.06
N ASN A 178 7.26 4.06 12.48
CA ASN A 178 7.55 5.32 13.15
C ASN A 178 6.27 6.05 13.58
N PHE A 179 5.26 6.06 12.72
CA PHE A 179 3.97 6.67 13.05
C PHE A 179 3.36 6.03 14.30
N PHE A 180 3.14 4.72 14.31
CA PHE A 180 2.51 4.06 15.45
C PHE A 180 3.37 4.12 16.71
N LYS A 181 4.68 4.06 16.59
CA LYS A 181 5.59 4.24 17.73
C LYS A 181 5.42 5.62 18.35
N SER A 182 5.39 6.69 17.52
CA SER A 182 5.28 8.07 18.01
C SER A 182 3.93 8.40 18.67
N GLU A 183 2.86 7.72 18.27
CA GLU A 183 1.52 7.88 18.87
C GLU A 183 1.40 7.26 20.27
N SER A 184 2.32 6.38 20.64
CA SER A 184 2.26 5.69 21.92
C SER A 184 3.02 6.45 23.01
N ARG A 185 2.36 6.80 24.09
CA ARG A 185 3.00 7.39 25.27
C ARG A 185 3.84 6.40 26.07
N ALA A 186 3.63 5.10 25.86
CA ALA A 186 4.27 4.06 26.65
C ALA A 186 5.71 3.76 26.21
N TYR A 187 6.01 3.93 24.93
CA TYR A 187 7.31 3.54 24.32
C TYR A 187 7.78 4.47 23.20
N ALA A 188 7.22 5.68 23.08
CA ALA A 188 7.65 6.64 22.06
C ALA A 188 9.15 6.94 22.11
N ASP A 189 9.72 7.00 23.31
CA ASP A 189 11.12 7.33 23.57
C ASP A 189 12.04 6.09 23.59
N ASP A 190 11.50 4.87 23.47
CA ASP A 190 12.30 3.65 23.46
C ASP A 190 13.16 3.55 22.21
N ASP A 191 14.41 3.13 22.36
CA ASP A 191 15.33 2.94 21.24
C ASP A 191 15.04 1.67 20.46
N ILE A 192 15.09 1.78 19.14
CA ILE A 192 14.92 0.68 18.19
C ILE A 192 16.06 0.65 17.18
N VAL A 193 16.22 -0.48 16.50
CA VAL A 193 17.15 -0.64 15.37
C VAL A 193 16.36 -1.05 14.13
N PHE A 194 16.59 -0.33 13.03
CA PHE A 194 16.11 -0.72 11.71
C PHE A 194 17.17 -1.53 10.97
N HIS A 195 16.79 -2.68 10.43
CA HIS A 195 17.61 -3.54 9.61
C HIS A 195 17.04 -3.54 8.17
N GLU A 196 17.84 -3.05 7.23
CA GLU A 196 17.43 -2.92 5.81
C GLU A 196 17.66 -4.23 5.06
N LEU A 197 16.79 -5.21 5.28
CA LEU A 197 16.90 -6.55 4.70
C LEU A 197 16.20 -6.66 3.33
N PHE A 198 15.30 -5.74 3.01
CA PHE A 198 14.44 -5.80 1.85
C PHE A 198 14.67 -4.62 0.93
N PRO A 199 14.58 -4.81 -0.41
CA PRO A 199 14.63 -3.70 -1.34
C PRO A 199 13.41 -2.78 -1.18
N ILE A 200 13.52 -1.56 -1.71
CA ILE A 200 12.38 -0.66 -1.87
C ILE A 200 11.32 -1.34 -2.73
N SER A 201 10.07 -1.26 -2.30
CA SER A 201 8.91 -1.79 -3.02
C SER A 201 8.15 -0.65 -3.70
N SER A 202 8.06 -0.70 -5.03
CA SER A 202 7.22 0.21 -5.81
C SER A 202 5.84 -0.39 -5.99
N TYR A 203 4.81 0.44 -5.87
CA TYR A 203 3.41 0.03 -6.02
C TYR A 203 2.66 0.89 -7.02
N SER A 204 1.79 0.22 -7.74
CA SER A 204 0.87 0.75 -8.76
C SER A 204 -0.58 0.67 -8.27
N ALA A 205 -1.46 1.37 -8.93
CA ALA A 205 -2.88 1.08 -8.90
C ALA A 205 -3.21 0.00 -9.93
N ALA A 206 -4.18 -0.85 -9.64
CA ALA A 206 -4.75 -1.76 -10.62
C ALA A 206 -6.09 -1.21 -11.09
N ILE A 207 -6.20 -0.91 -12.38
CA ILE A 207 -7.35 -0.30 -13.02
C ILE A 207 -7.74 -1.14 -14.23
N PRO A 208 -8.81 -1.96 -14.15
CA PRO A 208 -9.25 -2.81 -15.26
C PRO A 208 -9.67 -2.01 -16.50
N ASP A 209 -10.34 -0.86 -16.31
CA ASP A 209 -10.77 0.01 -17.41
C ASP A 209 -9.55 0.66 -18.10
N PRO A 210 -9.31 0.39 -19.40
CA PRO A 210 -8.13 0.88 -20.11
C PRO A 210 -8.13 2.40 -20.33
N GLU A 211 -9.30 3.04 -20.47
CA GLU A 211 -9.40 4.49 -20.68
C GLU A 211 -9.11 5.23 -19.37
N LEU A 212 -9.72 4.76 -18.27
CA LEU A 212 -9.47 5.29 -16.93
C LEU A 212 -7.99 5.14 -16.56
N ARG A 213 -7.38 3.96 -16.85
CA ARG A 213 -5.96 3.70 -16.58
C ARG A 213 -5.03 4.61 -17.39
N ALA A 214 -5.30 4.78 -18.69
CA ALA A 214 -4.50 5.65 -19.55
C ALA A 214 -4.53 7.10 -19.08
N THR A 215 -5.72 7.61 -18.69
CA THR A 215 -5.87 8.95 -18.15
C THR A 215 -5.16 9.09 -16.80
N PHE A 216 -5.28 8.10 -15.93
CA PHE A 216 -4.60 8.08 -14.63
C PHE A 216 -3.08 8.17 -14.77
N ASN A 217 -2.47 7.46 -15.74
CA ASN A 217 -1.02 7.52 -15.98
C ASN A 217 -0.56 8.85 -16.60
N ALA A 218 -1.46 9.60 -17.23
CA ALA A 218 -1.15 10.88 -17.89
C ALA A 218 -1.30 12.09 -16.94
N THR A 219 -1.97 11.92 -15.80
CA THR A 219 -2.17 12.94 -14.76
C THR A 219 -1.01 12.95 -13.77
#